data_afd811e4ff5e9aea774a0dec8b9ae0a2
#
_entry.id   afd811e4ff5e9aea774a0dec8b9ae0a2
#
_cell.length_a   1.000
_cell.length_b   1.000
_cell.length_c   1.000
_cell.angle_alpha   90.00
_cell.angle_beta   90.00
_cell.angle_gamma   90.00
#
_symmetry.space_group_name_H-M   'P 1'
#
loop_
_entity.id
_entity.type
_entity.pdbx_description
1 polymer ?
#
loop_
_entity_poly.entity_id
_entity_poly.type
_entity_poly.pdbx_seq_one_letter_code
_entity_poly.pdbx_strand_id
1 'polypeptide(L)'
;MPSVTTTASSTHCSKRPHADLSPSASAQPRGRREVLQGLLLLGVVASIAVPPTRARAQTPHNATITQMRLERGDDGIYLNAHVDFQLPLLIQEVLEKGIAIHFVAEADVYRERWYWTDRRVAQAMRQVRVAFQPLTRRWRVNAVAGNGSAGLGVQLNQNFDTLDDALEGVRRIGRLRLGDAGEIAEDTTYLVAFRFRLDTSQLPRPFQIGVVGLADWDISVDRSARLALEKAS
;
A
#
# COMPACT_ATOMS: atom_id res chain seq x y z
N MET A 1 -6.40 54.93 -0.76
CA MET A 1 -6.42 55.57 0.57
C MET A 1 -7.82 55.42 1.14
N PRO A 2 -8.11 55.07 2.41
CA PRO A 2 -7.21 54.98 3.56
C PRO A 2 -7.10 53.56 4.15
N SER A 3 -6.02 53.20 4.75
CA SER A 3 -5.57 53.30 6.19
C SER A 3 -6.11 52.16 7.05
N VAL A 4 -5.26 51.19 7.31
CA VAL A 4 -4.53 50.82 8.54
C VAL A 4 -5.39 50.84 9.84
N THR A 5 -5.49 49.71 10.50
CA THR A 5 -5.37 49.67 11.95
C THR A 5 -4.85 48.32 12.43
N THR A 6 -3.64 48.36 12.93
CA THR A 6 -2.93 47.41 13.77
C THR A 6 -3.53 47.50 15.18
N THR A 7 -3.78 46.35 15.84
CA THR A 7 -3.92 46.37 17.31
C THR A 7 -3.15 45.18 17.87
N ALA A 8 -2.06 45.51 18.51
CA ALA A 8 -1.30 44.67 19.43
C ALA A 8 -1.87 44.87 20.86
N SER A 9 -1.88 43.81 21.66
CA SER A 9 -1.95 43.84 23.12
C SER A 9 -1.39 42.51 23.62
N SER A 10 -0.21 42.48 24.07
CA SER A 10 0.47 42.73 25.36
C SER A 10 -0.06 41.85 26.51
N THR A 11 0.77 40.88 26.85
CA THR A 11 1.41 40.59 28.14
C THR A 11 0.52 40.50 29.38
N HIS A 12 0.48 39.32 30.01
CA HIS A 12 0.55 39.30 31.48
C HIS A 12 1.38 38.08 31.96
N CYS A 13 2.50 38.45 32.55
CA CYS A 13 3.38 37.67 33.40
C CYS A 13 2.77 37.61 34.79
N SER A 14 2.66 36.47 35.45
CA SER A 14 2.43 36.43 36.90
C SER A 14 3.27 35.35 37.56
N LYS A 15 4.00 35.85 38.46
CA LYS A 15 5.05 35.43 39.37
C LYS A 15 4.63 34.32 40.33
N ARG A 16 5.60 33.50 40.69
CA ARG A 16 5.62 32.54 41.82
C ARG A 16 5.46 33.26 43.17
N PRO A 17 5.16 32.50 44.26
CA PRO A 17 6.18 32.46 45.28
C PRO A 17 6.54 31.06 45.81
N HIS A 18 7.78 31.02 46.28
CA HIS A 18 8.46 30.04 47.10
C HIS A 18 7.75 29.77 48.42
N ALA A 19 7.88 28.55 48.95
CA ALA A 19 8.00 28.32 50.37
C ALA A 19 8.91 27.09 50.60
N ASP A 20 10.05 27.38 51.14
CA ASP A 20 10.94 26.46 51.84
C ASP A 20 10.25 25.86 53.07
N LEU A 21 10.66 24.64 53.41
CA LEU A 21 10.97 24.22 54.77
C LEU A 21 11.49 22.77 54.78
N SER A 22 12.77 22.61 55.00
CA SER A 22 13.43 21.45 55.64
C SER A 22 13.61 21.76 57.14
N PRO A 23 14.19 20.91 57.97
CA PRO A 23 14.38 19.48 58.03
C PRO A 23 14.04 18.87 59.41
N SER A 24 14.02 17.59 59.56
CA SER A 24 14.44 17.05 60.85
C SER A 24 14.84 15.56 60.77
N ALA A 25 15.93 15.35 61.40
CA ALA A 25 16.76 14.23 61.54
C ALA A 25 16.23 13.17 62.53
N SER A 26 17.05 12.09 62.57
CA SER A 26 17.18 11.04 63.60
C SER A 26 16.34 9.77 63.32
N ALA A 27 16.84 8.57 63.43
CA ALA A 27 17.97 7.99 64.12
C ALA A 27 18.12 6.53 63.65
N GLN A 28 19.33 6.08 63.53
CA GLN A 28 19.66 4.65 63.53
C GLN A 28 19.57 4.08 64.96
N PRO A 29 19.35 2.77 65.08
CA PRO A 29 20.41 2.06 65.77
C PRO A 29 20.84 0.73 65.08
N ARG A 30 22.10 0.47 65.33
CA ARG A 30 22.85 -0.72 65.06
C ARG A 30 22.34 -1.92 65.86
N GLY A 31 22.45 -3.11 65.30
CA GLY A 31 22.29 -4.34 66.12
C GLY A 31 22.45 -5.61 65.30
N ARG A 32 23.70 -6.11 65.27
CA ARG A 32 24.10 -7.54 65.37
C ARG A 32 23.61 -8.50 64.28
N ARG A 33 24.60 -8.89 63.47
CA ARG A 33 25.25 -10.22 63.44
C ARG A 33 24.33 -11.34 63.88
N GLU A 34 23.97 -12.18 62.93
CA GLU A 34 24.20 -13.62 63.08
C GLU A 34 24.21 -14.30 61.70
N VAL A 35 25.25 -14.97 61.52
CA VAL A 35 25.69 -16.01 60.66
C VAL A 35 24.65 -17.12 60.62
N LEU A 36 24.22 -17.57 59.49
CA LEU A 36 23.98 -18.98 59.25
C LEU A 36 24.11 -19.26 57.75
N GLN A 37 25.11 -20.06 57.50
CA GLN A 37 25.40 -20.78 56.26
C GLN A 37 24.21 -21.67 55.89
N GLY A 38 23.90 -21.71 54.62
CA GLY A 38 22.98 -22.74 54.18
C GLY A 38 22.65 -22.67 52.70
N LEU A 39 23.36 -23.43 51.96
CA LEU A 39 22.94 -24.11 50.73
C LEU A 39 22.87 -23.30 49.42
N LEU A 40 23.99 -23.36 48.72
CA LEU A 40 24.11 -23.32 47.28
C LEU A 40 23.09 -24.27 46.63
N LEU A 41 22.10 -23.72 45.95
CA LEU A 41 21.46 -24.40 44.86
C LEU A 41 21.60 -23.53 43.63
N LEU A 42 22.55 -23.93 42.82
CA LEU A 42 22.83 -23.45 41.48
C LEU A 42 21.63 -23.77 40.58
N GLY A 43 20.68 -22.86 40.49
CA GLY A 43 19.64 -22.87 39.47
C GLY A 43 20.13 -22.12 38.25
N VAL A 44 20.86 -22.77 37.36
CA VAL A 44 21.13 -22.28 36.03
C VAL A 44 19.81 -22.32 35.26
N VAL A 45 19.03 -21.23 35.34
CA VAL A 45 17.95 -20.99 34.40
C VAL A 45 18.60 -20.58 33.09
N ALA A 46 18.82 -21.58 32.22
CA ALA A 46 19.16 -21.33 30.84
C ALA A 46 17.98 -20.62 30.20
N SER A 47 18.02 -19.30 30.19
CA SER A 47 17.12 -18.47 29.40
C SER A 47 17.38 -18.78 27.92
N ILE A 48 16.60 -19.71 27.38
CA ILE A 48 16.51 -19.94 25.93
C ILE A 48 15.91 -18.66 25.38
N ALA A 49 16.75 -17.74 24.91
CA ALA A 49 16.36 -16.60 24.13
C ALA A 49 15.83 -17.15 22.80
N VAL A 50 14.52 -17.44 22.76
CA VAL A 50 13.82 -17.70 21.51
C VAL A 50 13.86 -16.37 20.75
N PRO A 51 14.55 -16.30 19.60
CA PRO A 51 14.52 -15.10 18.79
C PRO A 51 13.06 -14.83 18.43
N PRO A 52 12.58 -13.57 18.51
CA PRO A 52 11.25 -13.25 18.07
C PRO A 52 11.21 -13.55 16.57
N THR A 53 10.66 -14.70 16.23
CA THR A 53 10.21 -14.97 14.86
C THR A 53 9.21 -13.85 14.57
N ARG A 54 9.65 -12.86 13.80
CA ARG A 54 8.73 -11.91 13.18
C ARG A 54 7.77 -12.75 12.36
N ALA A 55 6.66 -13.11 12.98
CA ALA A 55 5.51 -13.60 12.26
C ALA A 55 5.17 -12.47 11.27
N ARG A 56 5.60 -12.68 10.03
CA ARG A 56 5.14 -11.86 8.92
C ARG A 56 3.64 -12.12 8.90
N ALA A 57 2.87 -11.18 9.43
CA ALA A 57 1.43 -11.22 9.33
C ALA A 57 1.15 -11.31 7.83
N GLN A 58 0.83 -12.50 7.36
CA GLN A 58 0.27 -12.71 6.04
C GLN A 58 -1.12 -12.10 6.14
N THR A 59 -1.24 -10.86 5.70
CA THR A 59 -2.54 -10.30 5.36
C THR A 59 -3.21 -11.31 4.45
N PRO A 60 -4.45 -11.72 4.72
CA PRO A 60 -5.18 -12.61 3.83
C PRO A 60 -5.31 -11.88 2.49
N HIS A 61 -4.42 -12.19 1.56
CA HIS A 61 -4.46 -11.63 0.22
C HIS A 61 -5.61 -12.32 -0.49
N ASN A 62 -6.74 -11.65 -0.60
CA ASN A 62 -7.85 -12.10 -1.45
C ASN A 62 -7.49 -11.99 -2.94
N ALA A 63 -6.24 -11.69 -3.25
CA ALA A 63 -5.72 -11.55 -4.60
C ALA A 63 -4.33 -12.17 -4.73
N THR A 64 -4.02 -12.73 -5.91
CA THR A 64 -2.72 -13.30 -6.24
C THR A 64 -2.29 -12.89 -7.65
N ILE A 65 -0.99 -12.62 -7.84
CA ILE A 65 -0.44 -12.36 -9.16
C ILE A 65 0.07 -13.68 -9.74
N THR A 66 -0.61 -14.19 -10.75
CA THR A 66 -0.30 -15.48 -11.38
C THR A 66 0.76 -15.35 -12.46
N GLN A 67 0.74 -14.26 -13.22
CA GLN A 67 1.69 -14.00 -14.29
C GLN A 67 2.18 -12.56 -14.24
N MET A 68 3.45 -12.36 -14.57
CA MET A 68 4.04 -11.03 -14.71
C MET A 68 5.21 -11.12 -15.70
N ARG A 69 5.18 -10.35 -16.79
CA ARG A 69 6.19 -10.33 -17.86
C ARG A 69 6.45 -8.92 -18.36
N LEU A 70 7.70 -8.64 -18.69
CA LEU A 70 8.09 -7.43 -19.41
C LEU A 70 8.27 -7.77 -20.88
N GLU A 71 7.60 -7.04 -21.74
CA GLU A 71 7.68 -7.22 -23.19
C GLU A 71 8.12 -5.93 -23.85
N ARG A 72 8.97 -6.04 -24.86
CA ARG A 72 9.37 -4.96 -25.73
C ARG A 72 8.54 -5.01 -27.01
N GLY A 73 7.77 -3.96 -27.25
CA GLY A 73 7.12 -3.70 -28.53
C GLY A 73 7.93 -2.69 -29.35
N ASP A 74 7.44 -2.42 -30.56
CA ASP A 74 8.09 -1.50 -31.50
C ASP A 74 8.12 -0.05 -30.99
N ASP A 75 7.11 0.33 -30.20
CA ASP A 75 6.85 1.70 -29.73
C ASP A 75 7.10 1.89 -28.21
N GLY A 76 7.49 0.84 -27.51
CA GLY A 76 7.71 0.95 -26.06
C GLY A 76 7.85 -0.37 -25.32
N ILE A 77 7.98 -0.23 -24.01
CA ILE A 77 8.09 -1.35 -23.09
C ILE A 77 6.80 -1.50 -22.31
N TYR A 78 6.34 -2.71 -22.22
CA TYR A 78 5.05 -3.08 -21.66
C TYR A 78 5.18 -4.09 -20.54
N LEU A 79 4.37 -3.91 -19.49
CA LEU A 79 4.12 -4.94 -18.50
C LEU A 79 2.80 -5.63 -18.82
N ASN A 80 2.85 -6.94 -18.87
CA ASN A 80 1.68 -7.81 -18.85
C ASN A 80 1.63 -8.53 -17.50
N ALA A 81 0.49 -8.45 -16.85
CA ALA A 81 0.25 -9.13 -15.58
C ALA A 81 -1.15 -9.75 -15.57
N HIS A 82 -1.29 -10.84 -14.84
CA HIS A 82 -2.58 -11.42 -14.54
C HIS A 82 -2.75 -11.53 -13.04
N VAL A 83 -3.86 -10.99 -12.54
CA VAL A 83 -4.21 -10.96 -11.11
C VAL A 83 -5.45 -11.79 -10.92
N ASP A 84 -5.35 -12.84 -10.12
CA ASP A 84 -6.50 -13.62 -9.72
C ASP A 84 -7.02 -13.11 -8.38
N PHE A 85 -8.31 -12.81 -8.32
CA PHE A 85 -9.02 -12.40 -7.10
C PHE A 85 -10.50 -12.77 -7.16
N GLN A 86 -11.07 -12.93 -5.99
CA GLN A 86 -12.51 -13.12 -5.84
C GLN A 86 -13.14 -11.85 -5.29
N LEU A 87 -14.27 -11.47 -5.88
CA LEU A 87 -15.01 -10.31 -5.42
C LEU A 87 -15.98 -10.74 -4.30
N PRO A 88 -15.86 -10.21 -3.07
CA PRO A 88 -16.79 -10.47 -2.00
C PRO A 88 -18.24 -10.13 -2.35
N LEU A 89 -19.20 -10.86 -1.83
CA LEU A 89 -20.62 -10.65 -2.11
C LEU A 89 -21.09 -9.23 -1.78
N LEU A 90 -20.58 -8.66 -0.70
CA LEU A 90 -20.89 -7.29 -0.31
C LEU A 90 -20.52 -6.28 -1.42
N ILE A 91 -19.39 -6.47 -2.07
CA ILE A 91 -18.93 -5.59 -3.17
C ILE A 91 -19.80 -5.83 -4.43
N GLN A 92 -20.21 -7.07 -4.69
CA GLN A 92 -21.11 -7.38 -5.80
C GLN A 92 -22.47 -6.68 -5.61
N GLU A 93 -23.06 -6.73 -4.41
CA GLU A 93 -24.29 -6.02 -4.10
C GLU A 93 -24.19 -4.51 -4.28
N VAL A 94 -23.05 -3.91 -3.94
CA VAL A 94 -22.79 -2.47 -4.13
C VAL A 94 -22.73 -2.13 -5.61
N LEU A 95 -22.08 -2.97 -6.41
CA LEU A 95 -22.03 -2.84 -7.87
C LEU A 95 -23.43 -2.94 -8.50
N GLU A 96 -24.24 -3.91 -8.09
CA GLU A 96 -25.61 -4.11 -8.59
C GLU A 96 -26.54 -2.92 -8.30
N LYS A 97 -26.27 -2.20 -7.22
CA LYS A 97 -26.93 -0.93 -6.90
C LYS A 97 -26.45 0.24 -7.79
N GLY A 98 -25.57 -0.03 -8.77
CA GLY A 98 -25.04 0.97 -9.71
C GLY A 98 -23.86 1.80 -9.16
N ILE A 99 -23.32 1.44 -8.01
CA ILE A 99 -22.16 2.13 -7.43
C ILE A 99 -20.90 1.58 -8.12
N ALA A 100 -20.13 2.46 -8.73
CA ALA A 100 -18.92 2.08 -9.42
C ALA A 100 -17.78 1.77 -8.44
N ILE A 101 -16.99 0.77 -8.78
CA ILE A 101 -15.80 0.36 -8.05
C ILE A 101 -14.56 0.59 -8.92
N HIS A 102 -13.47 1.00 -8.27
CA HIS A 102 -12.23 1.36 -8.93
C HIS A 102 -11.11 0.43 -8.48
N PHE A 103 -10.39 -0.12 -9.45
CA PHE A 103 -9.15 -0.86 -9.22
C PHE A 103 -7.98 -0.06 -9.76
N VAL A 104 -6.85 -0.15 -9.09
CA VAL A 104 -5.61 0.52 -9.49
C VAL A 104 -4.50 -0.51 -9.59
N ALA A 105 -3.88 -0.56 -10.76
CA ALA A 105 -2.67 -1.32 -11.02
C ALA A 105 -1.51 -0.34 -11.20
N GLU A 106 -0.49 -0.47 -10.39
CA GLU A 106 0.72 0.36 -10.40
C GLU A 106 1.94 -0.51 -10.69
N ALA A 107 2.84 -0.05 -11.52
CA ALA A 107 4.08 -0.73 -11.83
C ALA A 107 5.25 0.24 -11.75
N ASP A 108 6.24 -0.08 -10.95
CA ASP A 108 7.52 0.60 -10.86
C ASP A 108 8.63 -0.33 -11.34
N VAL A 109 9.50 0.18 -12.20
CA VAL A 109 10.65 -0.56 -12.71
C VAL A 109 11.93 0.06 -12.19
N TYR A 110 12.74 -0.76 -11.54
CA TYR A 110 14.00 -0.35 -10.95
C TYR A 110 15.16 -1.04 -11.64
N ARG A 111 16.21 -0.28 -11.89
CA ARG A 111 17.51 -0.81 -12.28
C ARG A 111 18.35 -1.05 -11.05
N GLU A 112 18.70 -2.29 -10.79
CA GLU A 112 19.58 -2.66 -9.69
C GLU A 112 20.99 -2.09 -9.89
N ARG A 113 21.57 -1.54 -8.82
CA ARG A 113 22.93 -1.05 -8.79
C ARG A 113 23.68 -1.68 -7.63
N TRP A 114 24.86 -2.23 -7.90
CA TRP A 114 25.63 -2.95 -6.90
C TRP A 114 26.20 -2.10 -5.75
N TYR A 115 26.20 -0.75 -5.91
CA TYR A 115 26.87 0.15 -4.97
C TYR A 115 26.05 1.39 -4.53
N TRP A 116 24.79 1.54 -4.97
CA TRP A 116 23.87 2.62 -4.60
C TRP A 116 22.44 2.12 -4.55
N THR A 117 21.54 2.98 -4.07
CA THR A 117 20.10 2.72 -4.13
C THR A 117 19.62 2.43 -5.56
N ASP A 118 18.71 1.50 -5.70
CA ASP A 118 18.08 1.18 -6.98
C ASP A 118 17.45 2.43 -7.59
N ARG A 119 17.68 2.62 -8.88
CA ARG A 119 17.11 3.76 -9.60
C ARG A 119 15.81 3.34 -10.27
N ARG A 120 14.71 4.02 -9.93
CA ARG A 120 13.47 3.88 -10.69
C ARG A 120 13.67 4.45 -12.09
N VAL A 121 13.48 3.60 -13.09
CA VAL A 121 13.68 3.93 -14.51
C VAL A 121 12.36 4.10 -15.24
N ALA A 122 11.29 3.48 -14.76
CA ALA A 122 9.97 3.62 -15.35
C ALA A 122 8.88 3.47 -14.29
N GLN A 123 7.72 4.08 -14.55
CA GLN A 123 6.52 3.97 -13.73
C GLN A 123 5.30 4.06 -14.62
N ALA A 124 4.33 3.20 -14.37
CA ALA A 124 3.02 3.28 -15.02
C ALA A 124 1.90 2.96 -14.05
N MET A 125 0.73 3.50 -14.32
CA MET A 125 -0.48 3.28 -13.56
C MET A 125 -1.65 3.02 -14.51
N ARG A 126 -2.51 2.10 -14.16
CA ARG A 126 -3.81 1.89 -14.82
C ARG A 126 -4.90 1.91 -13.77
N GLN A 127 -5.88 2.76 -14.00
CA GLN A 127 -7.11 2.77 -13.22
C GLN A 127 -8.22 2.09 -14.02
N VAL A 128 -8.91 1.15 -13.40
CA VAL A 128 -10.02 0.43 -14.01
C VAL A 128 -11.27 0.68 -13.19
N ARG A 129 -12.30 1.22 -13.82
CA ARG A 129 -13.61 1.46 -13.22
C ARG A 129 -14.58 0.40 -13.70
N VAL A 130 -15.22 -0.30 -12.78
CA VAL A 130 -16.30 -1.25 -13.06
C VAL A 130 -17.61 -0.67 -12.56
N ALA A 131 -18.64 -0.69 -13.38
CA ALA A 131 -19.96 -0.21 -13.01
C ALA A 131 -21.07 -1.07 -13.68
N PHE A 132 -22.11 -1.38 -12.94
CA PHE A 132 -23.32 -1.95 -13.48
C PHE A 132 -24.26 -0.84 -13.98
N GLN A 133 -24.88 -1.06 -15.11
CA GLN A 133 -25.89 -0.17 -15.67
C GLN A 133 -27.29 -0.82 -15.57
N PRO A 134 -28.10 -0.46 -14.58
CA PRO A 134 -29.40 -1.13 -14.35
C PRO A 134 -30.35 -1.05 -15.54
N LEU A 135 -30.36 0.07 -16.28
CA LEU A 135 -31.26 0.28 -17.42
C LEU A 135 -30.99 -0.67 -18.59
N THR A 136 -29.70 -0.96 -18.85
CA THR A 136 -29.30 -1.83 -19.96
C THR A 136 -28.94 -3.24 -19.48
N ARG A 137 -28.88 -3.44 -18.17
CA ARG A 137 -28.41 -4.67 -17.51
C ARG A 137 -27.03 -5.12 -17.99
N ARG A 138 -26.15 -4.16 -18.25
CA ARG A 138 -24.79 -4.40 -18.73
C ARG A 138 -23.75 -3.90 -17.76
N TRP A 139 -22.65 -4.60 -17.75
CA TRP A 139 -21.46 -4.22 -17.01
C TRP A 139 -20.55 -3.37 -17.88
N ARG A 140 -20.14 -2.22 -17.38
CA ARG A 140 -19.22 -1.35 -18.08
C ARG A 140 -17.87 -1.32 -17.37
N VAL A 141 -16.82 -1.58 -18.11
CA VAL A 141 -15.44 -1.49 -17.66
C VAL A 141 -14.75 -0.35 -18.42
N ASN A 142 -14.28 0.64 -17.69
CA ASN A 142 -13.51 1.76 -18.23
C ASN A 142 -12.09 1.66 -17.68
N ALA A 143 -11.11 1.49 -18.55
CA ALA A 143 -9.70 1.49 -18.18
C ALA A 143 -9.03 2.76 -18.68
N VAL A 144 -8.33 3.44 -17.78
CA VAL A 144 -7.50 4.61 -18.10
C VAL A 144 -6.08 4.27 -17.72
N ALA A 145 -5.18 4.26 -18.68
CA ALA A 145 -3.76 4.05 -18.46
C ALA A 145 -3.03 5.39 -18.52
N GLY A 146 -2.15 5.65 -17.56
CA GLY A 146 -1.32 6.85 -17.51
C GLY A 146 0.11 6.50 -17.12
N ASN A 147 1.07 7.19 -17.71
CA ASN A 147 2.44 7.20 -17.23
C ASN A 147 2.57 8.38 -16.28
N GLY A 148 3.18 8.21 -15.11
CA GLY A 148 3.21 9.21 -14.03
C GLY A 148 3.74 10.60 -14.39
N SER A 149 4.16 10.85 -15.60
CA SER A 149 4.78 12.12 -16.01
C SER A 149 4.02 12.96 -17.00
N ALA A 150 3.00 12.49 -17.71
CA ALA A 150 2.20 13.38 -18.53
C ALA A 150 0.99 12.70 -19.20
N GLY A 151 -0.15 13.09 -18.80
CA GLY A 151 -1.25 13.34 -19.69
C GLY A 151 -1.94 12.13 -20.30
N LEU A 152 -2.94 12.36 -20.91
CA LEU A 152 -3.86 11.68 -21.83
C LEU A 152 -3.68 10.16 -21.89
N GLY A 153 -4.12 9.50 -20.82
CA GLY A 153 -4.20 8.05 -20.80
C GLY A 153 -5.18 7.56 -21.89
N VAL A 154 -4.81 6.48 -22.56
CA VAL A 154 -5.71 5.78 -23.45
C VAL A 154 -6.89 5.28 -22.63
N GLN A 155 -8.09 5.75 -22.97
CA GLN A 155 -9.32 5.30 -22.33
C GLN A 155 -9.95 4.18 -23.16
N LEU A 156 -10.06 3.00 -22.55
CA LEU A 156 -10.75 1.85 -23.12
C LEU A 156 -12.09 1.67 -22.42
N ASN A 157 -13.16 1.66 -23.22
CA ASN A 157 -14.51 1.39 -22.72
C ASN A 157 -14.99 0.06 -23.29
N GLN A 158 -15.37 -0.85 -22.41
CA GLN A 158 -15.90 -2.16 -22.78
C GLN A 158 -17.20 -2.42 -22.03
N ASN A 159 -18.14 -3.08 -22.70
CA ASN A 159 -19.40 -3.52 -22.10
C ASN A 159 -19.47 -5.05 -22.13
N PHE A 160 -19.93 -5.59 -21.02
CA PHE A 160 -20.03 -7.04 -20.82
C PHE A 160 -21.47 -7.37 -20.38
N ASP A 161 -21.89 -8.59 -20.68
CA ASP A 161 -23.23 -9.07 -20.30
C ASP A 161 -23.22 -9.68 -18.90
N THR A 162 -22.07 -10.21 -18.44
CA THR A 162 -21.91 -10.81 -17.11
C THR A 162 -20.87 -10.07 -16.27
N LEU A 163 -20.97 -10.20 -14.94
CA LEU A 163 -19.97 -9.69 -14.00
C LEU A 163 -18.64 -10.42 -14.17
N ASP A 164 -18.67 -11.74 -14.37
CA ASP A 164 -17.46 -12.55 -14.50
C ASP A 164 -16.62 -12.15 -15.70
N ASP A 165 -17.26 -11.89 -16.85
CA ASP A 165 -16.56 -11.37 -18.05
C ASP A 165 -15.96 -9.99 -17.81
N ALA A 166 -16.69 -9.13 -17.11
CA ALA A 166 -16.19 -7.81 -16.72
C ALA A 166 -14.98 -7.91 -15.79
N LEU A 167 -15.02 -8.80 -14.80
CA LEU A 167 -13.92 -9.04 -13.88
C LEU A 167 -12.73 -9.69 -14.57
N GLU A 168 -12.93 -10.56 -15.55
CA GLU A 168 -11.83 -11.11 -16.35
C GLU A 168 -11.07 -9.99 -17.10
N GLY A 169 -11.82 -8.98 -17.59
CA GLY A 169 -11.22 -7.77 -18.16
C GLY A 169 -10.39 -6.96 -17.14
N VAL A 170 -10.76 -6.98 -15.86
CA VAL A 170 -10.01 -6.34 -14.77
C VAL A 170 -8.79 -7.15 -14.37
N ARG A 171 -8.91 -8.49 -14.29
CA ARG A 171 -7.83 -9.42 -13.92
C ARG A 171 -6.67 -9.36 -14.90
N ARG A 172 -6.95 -9.11 -16.17
CA ARG A 172 -5.95 -9.05 -17.24
C ARG A 172 -5.40 -7.64 -17.43
N ILE A 173 -4.22 -7.39 -16.90
CA ILE A 173 -3.47 -6.16 -17.12
C ILE A 173 -2.56 -6.37 -18.35
N GLY A 174 -3.16 -6.21 -19.54
CA GLY A 174 -2.42 -6.33 -20.79
C GLY A 174 -1.80 -5.00 -21.23
N ARG A 175 -0.59 -5.01 -21.78
CA ARG A 175 0.09 -3.87 -22.40
C ARG A 175 0.06 -2.58 -21.53
N LEU A 176 0.42 -2.67 -20.27
CA LEU A 176 0.65 -1.50 -19.44
C LEU A 176 1.97 -0.86 -19.87
N ARG A 177 1.89 0.26 -20.59
CA ARG A 177 3.06 0.96 -21.12
C ARG A 177 3.86 1.59 -19.99
N LEU A 178 5.12 1.20 -19.87
CA LEU A 178 6.04 1.68 -18.85
C LEU A 178 6.86 2.89 -19.34
N GLY A 179 7.28 2.88 -20.60
CA GLY A 179 8.12 3.92 -21.19
C GLY A 179 8.46 3.62 -22.64
N ASP A 180 9.35 4.44 -23.19
CA ASP A 180 9.82 4.30 -24.57
C ASP A 180 10.84 3.16 -24.70
N ALA A 181 10.92 2.57 -25.91
CA ALA A 181 11.79 1.42 -26.17
C ALA A 181 13.29 1.70 -25.91
N GLY A 182 13.71 2.98 -25.94
CA GLY A 182 15.10 3.38 -25.68
C GLY A 182 15.44 3.65 -24.21
N GLU A 183 14.45 3.74 -23.32
CA GLU A 183 14.68 4.06 -21.91
C GLU A 183 15.17 2.87 -21.09
N ILE A 184 14.87 1.66 -21.53
CA ILE A 184 15.22 0.41 -20.86
C ILE A 184 16.16 -0.38 -21.77
N ALA A 185 17.38 -0.66 -21.29
CA ALA A 185 18.38 -1.38 -22.05
C ALA A 185 17.99 -2.86 -22.24
N GLU A 186 18.33 -3.42 -23.39
CA GLU A 186 18.24 -4.85 -23.64
C GLU A 186 19.28 -5.60 -22.79
N ASP A 187 19.08 -6.88 -22.60
CA ASP A 187 19.98 -7.79 -21.86
C ASP A 187 20.23 -7.41 -20.39
N THR A 188 19.34 -6.62 -19.81
CA THR A 188 19.41 -6.26 -18.41
C THR A 188 18.18 -6.78 -17.66
N THR A 189 18.43 -7.35 -16.48
CA THR A 189 17.37 -7.73 -15.56
C THR A 189 16.95 -6.54 -14.75
N TYR A 190 15.65 -6.32 -14.63
CA TYR A 190 15.06 -5.24 -13.88
C TYR A 190 14.26 -5.78 -12.71
N LEU A 191 14.29 -5.07 -11.59
CA LEU A 191 13.37 -5.32 -10.48
C LEU A 191 12.06 -4.59 -10.80
N VAL A 192 11.00 -5.36 -11.00
CA VAL A 192 9.65 -4.83 -11.26
C VAL A 192 8.83 -5.01 -9.99
N ALA A 193 8.38 -3.90 -9.42
CA ALA A 193 7.43 -3.87 -8.33
C ALA A 193 6.05 -3.58 -8.91
N PHE A 194 5.15 -4.54 -8.83
CA PHE A 194 3.78 -4.43 -9.29
C PHE A 194 2.84 -4.50 -8.10
N ARG A 195 1.87 -3.57 -8.05
CA ARG A 195 0.83 -3.50 -7.03
C ARG A 195 -0.53 -3.40 -7.69
N PHE A 196 -1.45 -4.20 -7.21
CA PHE A 196 -2.86 -4.14 -7.60
C PHE A 196 -3.71 -3.96 -6.35
N ARG A 197 -4.69 -3.06 -6.40
CA ARG A 197 -5.56 -2.81 -5.25
C ARG A 197 -6.93 -2.28 -5.66
N LEU A 198 -7.92 -2.55 -4.81
CA LEU A 198 -9.20 -1.87 -4.83
C LEU A 198 -9.03 -0.47 -4.24
N ASP A 199 -9.50 0.56 -4.95
CA ASP A 199 -9.44 1.94 -4.50
C ASP A 199 -10.79 2.37 -3.88
N THR A 200 -10.88 2.29 -2.57
CA THR A 200 -12.07 2.69 -1.81
C THR A 200 -12.23 4.20 -1.70
N SER A 201 -11.20 4.99 -2.02
CA SER A 201 -11.26 6.46 -1.95
C SER A 201 -12.23 7.08 -2.94
N GLN A 202 -12.53 6.36 -4.02
CA GLN A 202 -13.46 6.77 -5.07
C GLN A 202 -14.94 6.43 -4.76
N LEU A 203 -15.20 5.73 -3.68
CA LEU A 203 -16.56 5.40 -3.26
C LEU A 203 -17.31 6.67 -2.80
N PRO A 204 -18.65 6.73 -2.95
CA PRO A 204 -19.45 7.77 -2.32
C PRO A 204 -19.24 7.81 -0.80
N ARG A 205 -19.22 9.01 -0.21
CA ARG A 205 -18.90 9.22 1.22
C ARG A 205 -19.58 8.28 2.20
N PRO A 206 -20.89 7.95 2.09
CA PRO A 206 -21.53 7.01 3.02
C PRO A 206 -20.84 5.65 3.07
N PHE A 207 -20.33 5.18 1.93
CA PHE A 207 -19.65 3.89 1.82
C PHE A 207 -18.19 3.97 2.28
N GLN A 208 -17.51 5.10 2.09
CA GLN A 208 -16.13 5.29 2.57
C GLN A 208 -16.01 5.09 4.09
N ILE A 209 -16.98 5.58 4.85
CA ILE A 209 -16.98 5.47 6.33
C ILE A 209 -17.28 4.02 6.75
N GLY A 210 -18.18 3.35 6.03
CA GLY A 210 -18.60 1.97 6.36
C GLY A 210 -17.59 0.89 5.99
N VAL A 211 -16.66 1.16 5.07
CA VAL A 211 -15.70 0.15 4.59
C VAL A 211 -14.33 0.20 5.29
N VAL A 212 -14.07 1.24 6.08
CA VAL A 212 -12.79 1.36 6.80
C VAL A 212 -12.66 0.23 7.82
N GLY A 213 -11.66 -0.62 7.62
CA GLY A 213 -11.36 -1.75 8.50
C GLY A 213 -12.16 -3.03 8.22
N LEU A 214 -12.99 -3.07 7.18
CA LEU A 214 -13.64 -4.30 6.74
C LEU A 214 -12.70 -5.08 5.79
N ALA A 215 -12.38 -6.31 6.16
CA ALA A 215 -11.52 -7.20 5.38
C ALA A 215 -12.05 -7.48 3.97
N ASP A 216 -13.37 -7.46 3.79
CA ASP A 216 -14.02 -7.69 2.49
C ASP A 216 -13.68 -6.61 1.45
N TRP A 217 -13.28 -5.41 1.88
CA TRP A 217 -12.90 -4.32 0.99
C TRP A 217 -11.39 -4.23 0.75
N ASP A 218 -10.60 -5.07 1.41
CA ASP A 218 -9.16 -5.13 1.21
C ASP A 218 -8.81 -6.18 0.14
N ILE A 219 -9.00 -5.81 -1.12
CA ILE A 219 -8.48 -6.56 -2.25
C ILE A 219 -7.19 -5.87 -2.67
N SER A 220 -6.07 -6.43 -2.25
CA SER A 220 -4.76 -5.88 -2.57
C SER A 220 -3.73 -6.99 -2.73
N VAL A 221 -2.81 -6.81 -3.65
CA VAL A 221 -1.66 -7.68 -3.82
C VAL A 221 -0.49 -6.88 -4.36
N ASP A 222 0.69 -7.15 -3.84
CA ASP A 222 1.94 -6.63 -4.35
C ASP A 222 2.93 -7.76 -4.60
N ARG A 223 3.72 -7.60 -5.63
CA ARG A 223 4.78 -8.54 -5.99
C ARG A 223 5.94 -7.79 -6.62
N SER A 224 7.14 -8.07 -6.12
CA SER A 224 8.38 -7.65 -6.76
C SER A 224 9.09 -8.86 -7.35
N ALA A 225 9.47 -8.78 -8.60
CA ALA A 225 10.19 -9.84 -9.28
C ALA A 225 11.27 -9.26 -10.19
N ARG A 226 12.34 -10.03 -10.34
CA ARG A 226 13.37 -9.75 -11.36
C ARG A 226 12.88 -10.30 -12.69
N LEU A 227 12.71 -9.41 -13.66
CA LEU A 227 12.23 -9.76 -14.99
C LEU A 227 13.26 -9.35 -16.02
N ALA A 228 13.53 -10.26 -16.97
CA ALA A 228 14.24 -9.93 -18.19
C ALA A 228 13.25 -9.31 -19.19
N LEU A 229 13.76 -8.46 -20.06
CA LEU A 229 12.96 -7.87 -21.14
C LEU A 229 12.83 -8.90 -22.28
N GLU A 230 11.62 -9.37 -22.52
CA GLU A 230 11.30 -10.31 -23.59
C GLU A 230 10.92 -9.53 -24.86
N LYS A 231 11.29 -10.05 -26.02
CA LYS A 231 10.83 -9.48 -27.29
C LYS A 231 9.36 -9.87 -27.51
N ALA A 232 8.52 -8.90 -27.85
CA ALA A 232 7.14 -9.18 -28.19
C ALA A 232 7.08 -10.15 -29.40
N SER A 233 6.29 -11.20 -29.24
CA SER A 233 6.08 -12.22 -30.25
C SER A 233 4.98 -11.79 -31.23
#